data_d4d53ce1d03b68c28a70578fec8efe1d
#
_entry.id   d4d53ce1d03b68c28a70578fec8efe1d
#
_cell.length_a   1.000
_cell.length_b   1.000
_cell.length_c   1.000
_cell.angle_alpha   90.00
_cell.angle_beta   90.00
_cell.angle_gamma   90.00
#
_symmetry.space_group_name_H-M   'P 1'
#
loop_
_entity.id
_entity.type
_entity.pdbx_description
1 polymer ?
#
loop_
_entity_poly.entity_id
_entity_poly.type
_entity_poly.pdbx_seq_one_letter_code
_entity_poly.pdbx_strand_id
1 'polypeptide(L)'
;MKRQAGRPKKNQSQVATKYDTASVIGHESGESRDTVFRYIRLTNLVPPLLQMVDEGRIAFSPAVELSYLARDEQAELWDLIGREDATPSLSQALRMKQFSREAKLTPEVLYAILTEEKPNQKEQVRIKTESLRKYFPRNYSAQQMEREIIKLLEARYRAKDRGER
;
A
#
# COMPACT_ATOMS: atom_id res chain seq x y z
N MET A 1 23.72 5.93 -61.47
CA MET A 1 23.72 5.13 -60.20
C MET A 1 23.63 6.09 -59.00
N LYS A 2 22.48 6.16 -58.30
CA LYS A 2 22.28 6.99 -57.10
C LYS A 2 22.51 6.12 -55.87
N ARG A 3 23.51 6.46 -55.01
CA ARG A 3 23.76 5.81 -53.74
C ARG A 3 22.71 6.28 -52.74
N GLN A 4 21.92 5.35 -52.16
CA GLN A 4 21.03 5.63 -51.03
C GLN A 4 21.86 5.84 -49.76
N ALA A 5 21.67 6.98 -49.12
CA ALA A 5 22.24 7.28 -47.80
C ALA A 5 21.53 6.44 -46.72
N GLY A 6 22.28 5.62 -46.03
CA GLY A 6 21.77 4.81 -44.93
C GLY A 6 21.34 5.67 -43.74
N ARG A 7 20.16 5.33 -43.17
CA ARG A 7 19.58 5.94 -41.97
C ARG A 7 20.54 5.81 -40.78
N PRO A 8 20.82 6.87 -40.01
CA PRO A 8 21.73 6.77 -38.88
C PRO A 8 21.15 5.84 -37.80
N LYS A 9 21.93 4.87 -37.35
CA LYS A 9 21.61 3.95 -36.27
C LYS A 9 21.53 4.75 -34.96
N LYS A 10 20.35 4.77 -34.35
CA LYS A 10 20.09 5.37 -33.03
C LYS A 10 20.98 4.69 -31.98
N ASN A 11 21.79 5.47 -31.27
CA ASN A 11 22.74 5.00 -30.25
C ASN A 11 22.05 4.14 -29.19
N GLN A 12 22.20 2.83 -29.30
CA GLN A 12 21.75 1.86 -28.29
C GLN A 12 22.64 1.86 -27.01
N SER A 13 23.82 2.48 -27.08
CA SER A 13 24.80 2.45 -25.99
C SER A 13 24.43 3.25 -24.72
N GLN A 14 23.62 4.31 -24.83
CA GLN A 14 23.26 5.12 -23.64
C GLN A 14 22.14 4.50 -22.79
N VAL A 15 21.30 3.64 -23.36
CA VAL A 15 20.25 2.93 -22.61
C VAL A 15 20.81 1.72 -21.89
N ALA A 16 21.75 1.00 -22.54
CA ALA A 16 22.43 -0.16 -21.94
C ALA A 16 23.24 0.19 -20.69
N THR A 17 23.96 1.33 -20.69
CA THR A 17 24.78 1.76 -19.54
C THR A 17 23.94 2.08 -18.28
N LYS A 18 22.72 2.59 -18.44
CA LYS A 18 21.84 2.92 -17.32
C LYS A 18 21.24 1.67 -16.64
N TYR A 19 21.06 0.59 -17.39
CA TYR A 19 20.58 -0.69 -16.86
C TYR A 19 21.69 -1.48 -16.16
N ASP A 20 22.92 -1.30 -16.57
CA ASP A 20 24.09 -1.99 -16.01
C ASP A 20 24.43 -1.43 -14.61
N THR A 21 24.39 -0.12 -14.44
CA THR A 21 24.70 0.55 -13.14
C THR A 21 23.77 0.11 -12.02
N ALA A 22 22.47 0.01 -12.26
CA ALA A 22 21.51 -0.42 -11.23
C ALA A 22 21.70 -1.90 -10.86
N SER A 23 22.12 -2.75 -11.81
CA SER A 23 22.44 -4.15 -11.57
C SER A 23 23.73 -4.29 -10.75
N VAL A 24 24.76 -3.46 -11.03
CA VAL A 24 26.01 -3.44 -10.29
C VAL A 24 25.77 -2.98 -8.84
N ILE A 25 25.06 -1.86 -8.67
CA ILE A 25 24.72 -1.35 -7.32
C ILE A 25 23.90 -2.38 -6.52
N GLY A 26 22.91 -3.00 -7.15
CA GLY A 26 22.10 -4.04 -6.52
C GLY A 26 22.96 -5.22 -6.06
N HIS A 27 23.88 -5.70 -6.89
CA HIS A 27 24.77 -6.78 -6.55
C HIS A 27 25.72 -6.41 -5.39
N GLU A 28 26.27 -5.20 -5.38
CA GLU A 28 27.16 -4.70 -4.30
C GLU A 28 26.43 -4.49 -2.96
N SER A 29 25.15 -4.08 -3.01
CA SER A 29 24.33 -3.85 -1.81
C SER A 29 23.56 -5.10 -1.34
N GLY A 30 23.59 -6.20 -2.09
CA GLY A 30 22.79 -7.39 -1.81
C GLY A 30 21.30 -7.22 -2.13
N GLU A 31 20.94 -6.16 -2.89
CA GLU A 31 19.57 -5.81 -3.23
C GLU A 31 19.23 -6.21 -4.67
N SER A 32 17.95 -6.41 -4.94
CA SER A 32 17.51 -6.62 -6.32
C SER A 32 17.59 -5.33 -7.13
N ARG A 33 17.80 -5.46 -8.44
CA ARG A 33 17.76 -4.32 -9.38
C ARG A 33 16.47 -3.50 -9.23
N ASP A 34 15.34 -4.16 -9.06
CA ASP A 34 14.05 -3.50 -8.89
C ASP A 34 13.99 -2.70 -7.58
N THR A 35 14.61 -3.21 -6.51
CA THR A 35 14.75 -2.50 -5.24
C THR A 35 15.57 -1.23 -5.41
N VAL A 36 16.68 -1.28 -6.17
CA VAL A 36 17.50 -0.08 -6.48
C VAL A 36 16.67 0.98 -7.19
N PHE A 37 15.86 0.61 -8.18
CA PHE A 37 14.98 1.58 -8.86
C PHE A 37 13.91 2.16 -7.92
N ARG A 38 13.40 1.39 -6.97
CA ARG A 38 12.47 1.87 -5.96
C ARG A 38 13.12 2.88 -5.02
N TYR A 39 14.38 2.68 -4.60
CA TYR A 39 15.14 3.67 -3.84
C TYR A 39 15.38 4.95 -4.65
N ILE A 40 15.81 4.83 -5.91
CA ILE A 40 15.95 5.99 -6.80
C ILE A 40 14.63 6.74 -6.92
N ARG A 41 13.49 6.03 -6.96
CA ARG A 41 12.17 6.64 -7.05
C ARG A 41 11.83 7.54 -5.87
N LEU A 42 12.30 7.23 -4.65
CA LEU A 42 12.09 8.06 -3.46
C LEU A 42 12.64 9.49 -3.61
N THR A 43 13.64 9.71 -4.46
CA THR A 43 14.18 11.05 -4.73
C THR A 43 13.17 12.00 -5.37
N ASN A 44 12.02 11.50 -5.84
CA ASN A 44 10.92 12.32 -6.34
C ASN A 44 9.96 12.79 -5.25
N LEU A 45 10.12 12.34 -4.00
CA LEU A 45 9.37 12.87 -2.88
C LEU A 45 9.81 14.30 -2.56
N VAL A 46 8.87 15.12 -2.09
CA VAL A 46 9.21 16.41 -1.49
C VAL A 46 10.02 16.19 -0.20
N PRO A 47 10.98 17.07 0.14
CA PRO A 47 11.89 16.85 1.26
C PRO A 47 11.19 16.48 2.59
N PRO A 48 10.07 17.11 2.99
CA PRO A 48 9.40 16.75 4.24
C PRO A 48 8.87 15.30 4.26
N LEU A 49 8.33 14.81 3.15
CA LEU A 49 7.87 13.42 3.05
C LEU A 49 9.05 12.43 3.04
N LEU A 50 10.15 12.77 2.36
CA LEU A 50 11.36 11.95 2.37
C LEU A 50 11.94 11.84 3.78
N GLN A 51 11.98 12.94 4.53
CA GLN A 51 12.41 12.93 5.93
C GLN A 51 11.54 11.98 6.78
N MET A 52 10.23 11.98 6.59
CA MET A 52 9.33 11.05 7.29
C MET A 52 9.60 9.57 6.94
N VAL A 53 10.12 9.29 5.76
CA VAL A 53 10.58 7.93 5.38
C VAL A 53 11.87 7.58 6.13
N ASP A 54 12.82 8.50 6.19
CA ASP A 54 14.10 8.31 6.91
C ASP A 54 13.87 8.13 8.42
N GLU A 55 12.88 8.81 8.99
CA GLU A 55 12.43 8.66 10.37
C GLU A 55 11.61 7.38 10.64
N GLY A 56 11.29 6.62 9.59
CA GLY A 56 10.47 5.39 9.70
C GLY A 56 8.97 5.64 9.95
N ARG A 57 8.49 6.89 9.88
CA ARG A 57 7.08 7.25 10.03
C ARG A 57 6.23 6.83 8.83
N ILE A 58 6.80 6.89 7.63
CA ILE A 58 6.22 6.34 6.42
C ILE A 58 7.06 5.14 5.98
N ALA A 59 6.43 3.98 5.83
CA ALA A 59 7.12 2.78 5.38
C ALA A 59 7.56 2.89 3.90
N PHE A 60 8.63 2.16 3.52
CA PHE A 60 9.23 2.20 2.18
C PHE A 60 8.22 1.97 1.04
N SER A 61 7.36 0.95 1.16
CA SER A 61 6.43 0.63 0.07
C SER A 61 5.36 1.69 -0.17
N PRO A 62 4.64 2.23 0.84
CA PRO A 62 3.80 3.42 0.66
C PRO A 62 4.55 4.60 0.07
N ALA A 63 5.76 4.91 0.56
CA ALA A 63 6.57 6.04 0.10
C ALA A 63 6.87 5.97 -1.40
N VAL A 64 7.21 4.78 -1.92
CA VAL A 64 7.42 4.56 -3.36
C VAL A 64 6.14 4.90 -4.15
N GLU A 65 4.96 4.51 -3.67
CA GLU A 65 3.70 4.82 -4.34
C GLU A 65 3.37 6.32 -4.27
N LEU A 66 3.62 6.98 -3.14
CA LEU A 66 3.43 8.42 -2.97
C LEU A 66 4.36 9.26 -3.85
N SER A 67 5.54 8.75 -4.20
CA SER A 67 6.47 9.44 -5.10
C SER A 67 5.96 9.60 -6.55
N TYR A 68 4.81 8.99 -6.87
CA TYR A 68 4.13 9.17 -8.16
C TYR A 68 3.12 10.32 -8.17
N LEU A 69 2.79 10.90 -7.01
CA LEU A 69 1.93 12.06 -6.90
C LEU A 69 2.61 13.31 -7.46
N ALA A 70 1.83 14.28 -7.91
CA ALA A 70 2.34 15.58 -8.28
C ALA A 70 2.90 16.31 -7.04
N ARG A 71 3.78 17.31 -7.23
CA ARG A 71 4.46 17.96 -6.09
C ARG A 71 3.51 18.75 -5.20
N ASP A 72 2.49 19.34 -5.75
CA ASP A 72 1.40 20.02 -5.03
C ASP A 72 0.56 19.03 -4.22
N GLU A 73 0.20 17.91 -4.80
CA GLU A 73 -0.50 16.81 -4.09
C GLU A 73 0.34 16.24 -2.92
N GLN A 74 1.65 16.14 -3.11
CA GLN A 74 2.56 15.70 -2.04
C GLN A 74 2.66 16.74 -0.92
N ALA A 75 2.68 18.03 -1.24
CA ALA A 75 2.70 19.09 -0.23
C ALA A 75 1.39 19.11 0.58
N GLU A 76 0.24 19.00 -0.09
CA GLU A 76 -1.06 18.89 0.58
C GLU A 76 -1.15 17.67 1.49
N LEU A 77 -0.64 16.51 1.01
CA LEU A 77 -0.59 15.29 1.82
C LEU A 77 0.28 15.48 3.06
N TRP A 78 1.44 16.16 2.96
CA TRP A 78 2.29 16.41 4.11
C TRP A 78 1.59 17.28 5.16
N ASP A 79 0.94 18.36 4.74
CA ASP A 79 0.15 19.22 5.64
C ASP A 79 -0.97 18.43 6.32
N LEU A 80 -1.63 17.55 5.57
CA LEU A 80 -2.71 16.73 6.08
C LEU A 80 -2.21 15.69 7.10
N ILE A 81 -1.07 15.05 6.86
CA ILE A 81 -0.43 14.13 7.81
C ILE A 81 -0.14 14.84 9.14
N GLY A 82 0.33 16.10 9.08
CA GLY A 82 0.61 16.89 10.27
C GLY A 82 -0.66 17.27 11.05
N ARG A 83 -1.77 17.54 10.38
CA ARG A 83 -3.05 17.88 11.00
C ARG A 83 -3.77 16.69 11.64
N GLU A 84 -3.76 15.56 10.95
CA GLU A 84 -4.53 14.36 11.35
C GLU A 84 -3.70 13.35 12.17
N ASP A 85 -2.40 13.60 12.34
CA ASP A 85 -1.42 12.67 12.95
C ASP A 85 -1.55 11.24 12.40
N ALA A 86 -1.79 11.13 11.09
CA ALA A 86 -2.03 9.89 10.39
C ALA A 86 -1.10 9.74 9.18
N THR A 87 -0.47 8.59 9.03
CA THR A 87 0.37 8.26 7.86
C THR A 87 -0.32 7.27 6.94
N PRO A 88 -0.19 7.40 5.61
CA PRO A 88 -0.89 6.52 4.68
C PRO A 88 -0.35 5.08 4.71
N SER A 89 -1.26 4.12 4.69
CA SER A 89 -0.96 2.70 4.43
C SER A 89 -0.66 2.46 2.95
N LEU A 90 -0.12 1.29 2.60
CA LEU A 90 0.13 0.93 1.20
C LEU A 90 -1.15 0.97 0.34
N SER A 91 -2.27 0.47 0.86
CA SER A 91 -3.56 0.49 0.14
C SER A 91 -4.06 1.92 -0.10
N GLN A 92 -3.90 2.80 0.88
CA GLN A 92 -4.23 4.23 0.74
C GLN A 92 -3.32 4.92 -0.27
N ALA A 93 -2.00 4.69 -0.22
CA ALA A 93 -1.03 5.25 -1.16
C ALA A 93 -1.29 4.81 -2.61
N LEU A 94 -1.65 3.54 -2.83
CA LEU A 94 -2.04 3.03 -4.15
C LEU A 94 -3.31 3.72 -4.69
N ARG A 95 -4.31 3.95 -3.84
CA ARG A 95 -5.52 4.68 -4.21
C ARG A 95 -5.22 6.14 -4.53
N MET A 96 -4.44 6.83 -3.70
CA MET A 96 -4.01 8.22 -3.95
C MET A 96 -3.31 8.32 -5.31
N LYS A 97 -2.37 7.42 -5.60
CA LYS A 97 -1.68 7.35 -6.91
C LYS A 97 -2.67 7.13 -8.07
N GLN A 98 -3.68 6.28 -7.90
CA GLN A 98 -4.70 6.06 -8.93
C GLN A 98 -5.49 7.35 -9.19
N PHE A 99 -6.01 8.00 -8.14
CA PHE A 99 -6.75 9.27 -8.27
C PHE A 99 -5.89 10.39 -8.86
N SER A 100 -4.60 10.47 -8.50
CA SER A 100 -3.65 11.42 -9.09
C SER A 100 -3.50 11.19 -10.60
N ARG A 101 -3.34 9.94 -11.05
CA ARG A 101 -3.28 9.60 -12.48
C ARG A 101 -4.54 9.98 -13.26
N GLU A 102 -5.68 9.95 -12.61
CA GLU A 102 -6.96 10.34 -13.18
C GLU A 102 -7.24 11.85 -13.05
N ALA A 103 -6.30 12.63 -12.50
CA ALA A 103 -6.45 14.05 -12.17
C ALA A 103 -7.69 14.32 -11.28
N LYS A 104 -7.99 13.41 -10.35
CA LYS A 104 -9.13 13.45 -9.42
C LYS A 104 -8.69 13.50 -7.95
N LEU A 105 -7.40 13.63 -7.65
CA LEU A 105 -6.89 13.68 -6.30
C LEU A 105 -7.02 15.11 -5.75
N THR A 106 -8.22 15.46 -5.30
CA THR A 106 -8.48 16.74 -4.64
C THR A 106 -8.12 16.67 -3.14
N PRO A 107 -7.96 17.81 -2.44
CA PRO A 107 -7.72 17.81 -0.99
C PRO A 107 -8.79 17.05 -0.19
N GLU A 108 -10.05 17.10 -0.61
CA GLU A 108 -11.15 16.37 0.04
C GLU A 108 -11.00 14.85 -0.15
N VAL A 109 -10.56 14.42 -1.35
CA VAL A 109 -10.30 13.00 -1.64
C VAL A 109 -9.08 12.51 -0.86
N LEU A 110 -8.00 13.32 -0.78
CA LEU A 110 -6.84 13.03 0.07
C LEU A 110 -7.26 12.84 1.53
N TYR A 111 -8.05 13.78 2.07
CA TYR A 111 -8.57 13.71 3.43
C TYR A 111 -9.39 12.43 3.65
N ALA A 112 -10.36 12.17 2.79
CA ALA A 112 -11.22 10.99 2.90
C ALA A 112 -10.42 9.67 2.88
N ILE A 113 -9.39 9.58 2.02
CA ILE A 113 -8.55 8.38 1.94
C ILE A 113 -7.67 8.25 3.19
N LEU A 114 -7.04 9.34 3.66
CA LEU A 114 -6.11 9.29 4.79
C LEU A 114 -6.80 8.98 6.11
N THR A 115 -7.99 9.56 6.35
CA THR A 115 -8.77 9.40 7.59
C THR A 115 -9.65 8.16 7.60
N GLU A 116 -9.71 7.41 6.50
CA GLU A 116 -10.43 6.14 6.44
C GLU A 116 -9.87 5.15 7.48
N GLU A 117 -10.78 4.49 8.20
CA GLU A 117 -10.40 3.47 9.18
C GLU A 117 -9.64 2.32 8.51
N LYS A 118 -8.40 2.11 8.92
CA LYS A 118 -7.53 1.06 8.34
C LYS A 118 -8.04 -0.32 8.74
N PRO A 119 -8.02 -1.32 7.84
CA PRO A 119 -8.48 -2.67 8.13
C PRO A 119 -7.81 -3.32 9.36
N ASN A 120 -6.55 -2.98 9.65
CA ASN A 120 -5.81 -3.48 10.80
C ASN A 120 -6.12 -2.72 12.11
N GLN A 121 -6.83 -1.61 12.06
CA GLN A 121 -7.33 -0.87 13.23
C GLN A 121 -8.71 -1.38 13.67
N LYS A 122 -9.41 -2.15 12.83
CA LYS A 122 -10.67 -2.80 13.23
C LYS A 122 -10.37 -3.88 14.25
N GLU A 123 -11.05 -3.79 15.38
CA GLU A 123 -10.98 -4.83 16.39
C GLU A 123 -11.44 -6.17 15.80
N GLN A 124 -10.59 -7.18 15.85
CA GLN A 124 -10.85 -8.49 15.27
C GLN A 124 -10.53 -9.59 16.27
N VAL A 125 -11.47 -10.46 16.50
CA VAL A 125 -11.25 -11.70 17.24
C VAL A 125 -10.86 -12.80 16.23
N ARG A 126 -9.61 -13.25 16.28
CA ARG A 126 -9.11 -14.32 15.40
C ARG A 126 -9.07 -15.64 16.16
N ILE A 127 -9.86 -16.61 15.71
CA ILE A 127 -9.87 -17.97 16.26
C ILE A 127 -9.29 -18.91 15.21
N LYS A 128 -8.30 -19.73 15.61
CA LYS A 128 -7.71 -20.73 14.70
C LYS A 128 -8.79 -21.73 14.28
N THR A 129 -8.96 -21.92 12.97
CA THR A 129 -9.94 -22.89 12.42
C THR A 129 -9.75 -24.31 12.98
N GLU A 130 -8.51 -24.74 13.22
CA GLU A 130 -8.18 -26.03 13.82
C GLU A 130 -8.81 -26.21 15.20
N SER A 131 -8.85 -25.16 16.02
CA SER A 131 -9.47 -25.17 17.35
C SER A 131 -10.98 -25.33 17.28
N LEU A 132 -11.60 -24.89 16.19
CA LEU A 132 -13.04 -25.00 15.95
C LEU A 132 -13.44 -26.33 15.29
N ARG A 133 -12.53 -26.95 14.51
CA ARG A 133 -12.83 -28.14 13.71
C ARG A 133 -13.43 -29.29 14.50
N LYS A 134 -13.05 -29.47 15.74
CA LYS A 134 -13.58 -30.55 16.62
C LYS A 134 -15.05 -30.40 16.98
N TYR A 135 -15.61 -29.18 16.83
CA TYR A 135 -17.01 -28.87 17.15
C TYR A 135 -17.92 -28.83 15.93
N PHE A 136 -17.36 -28.92 14.71
CA PHE A 136 -18.10 -28.78 13.46
C PHE A 136 -17.87 -29.96 12.51
N PRO A 137 -18.86 -30.29 11.65
CA PRO A 137 -18.69 -31.29 10.61
C PRO A 137 -17.52 -30.96 9.68
N ARG A 138 -16.85 -31.99 9.14
CA ARG A 138 -15.66 -31.83 8.30
C ARG A 138 -15.91 -31.01 7.01
N ASN A 139 -17.12 -31.00 6.50
CA ASN A 139 -17.55 -30.31 5.29
C ASN A 139 -17.92 -28.84 5.52
N TYR A 140 -17.90 -28.34 6.77
CA TYR A 140 -18.21 -26.94 7.04
C TYR A 140 -17.07 -26.02 6.59
N SER A 141 -17.43 -24.98 5.83
CA SER A 141 -16.51 -23.88 5.52
C SER A 141 -16.31 -22.96 6.73
N ALA A 142 -15.25 -22.12 6.70
CA ALA A 142 -15.00 -21.13 7.75
C ALA A 142 -16.19 -20.18 7.94
N GLN A 143 -16.82 -19.75 6.85
CA GLN A 143 -18.01 -18.88 6.90
C GLN A 143 -19.25 -19.57 7.49
N GLN A 144 -19.41 -20.87 7.29
CA GLN A 144 -20.50 -21.64 7.91
C GLN A 144 -20.28 -21.79 9.40
N MET A 145 -19.04 -22.06 9.84
CA MET A 145 -18.68 -22.12 11.26
C MET A 145 -18.92 -20.78 11.94
N GLU A 146 -18.51 -19.67 11.34
CA GLU A 146 -18.73 -18.31 11.84
C GLU A 146 -20.24 -18.02 12.05
N ARG A 147 -21.08 -18.30 11.05
CA ARG A 147 -22.53 -18.10 11.16
C ARG A 147 -23.17 -18.89 12.28
N GLU A 148 -22.77 -20.14 12.45
CA GLU A 148 -23.30 -20.97 13.54
C GLU A 148 -22.83 -20.50 14.92
N ILE A 149 -21.58 -20.05 15.05
CA ILE A 149 -21.06 -19.43 16.28
C ILE A 149 -21.89 -18.20 16.63
N ILE A 150 -22.12 -17.30 15.66
CA ILE A 150 -22.92 -16.09 15.89
C ILE A 150 -24.34 -16.44 16.37
N LYS A 151 -25.03 -17.39 15.73
CA LYS A 151 -26.35 -17.86 16.16
C LYS A 151 -26.38 -18.40 17.60
N LEU A 152 -25.36 -19.19 17.95
CA LEU A 152 -25.26 -19.72 19.30
C LEU A 152 -25.05 -18.62 20.34
N LEU A 153 -24.22 -17.64 20.04
CA LEU A 153 -23.98 -16.49 20.91
C LEU A 153 -25.22 -15.62 21.05
N GLU A 154 -25.95 -15.37 19.96
CA GLU A 154 -27.23 -14.65 19.99
C GLU A 154 -28.29 -15.36 20.84
N ALA A 155 -28.40 -16.67 20.66
CA ALA A 155 -29.34 -17.48 21.44
C ALA A 155 -28.99 -17.42 22.93
N ARG A 156 -27.71 -17.50 23.28
CA ARG A 156 -27.23 -17.39 24.67
C ARG A 156 -27.49 -15.99 25.26
N TYR A 157 -27.22 -14.95 24.45
CA TYR A 157 -27.48 -13.58 24.89
C TYR A 157 -28.96 -13.34 25.18
N ARG A 158 -29.87 -13.77 24.29
CA ARG A 158 -31.34 -13.67 24.50
C ARG A 158 -31.83 -14.50 25.68
N ALA A 159 -31.19 -15.62 25.99
CA ALA A 159 -31.52 -16.44 27.16
C ALA A 159 -31.12 -15.72 28.46
N LYS A 160 -29.95 -15.06 28.46
CA LYS A 160 -29.47 -14.28 29.61
C LYS A 160 -30.37 -13.06 29.87
N ASP A 161 -30.71 -12.31 28.85
CA ASP A 161 -31.57 -11.10 28.95
C ASP A 161 -33.00 -11.43 29.47
N ARG A 162 -33.49 -12.63 29.20
CA ARG A 162 -34.75 -13.13 29.74
C ARG A 162 -34.67 -13.65 31.18
N GLY A 163 -33.49 -14.04 31.64
CA GLY A 163 -33.26 -14.57 33.00
C GLY A 163 -32.93 -13.50 34.02
N GLU A 164 -32.62 -12.30 33.62
CA GLU A 164 -32.32 -11.13 34.46
C GLU A 164 -33.58 -10.26 34.75
N ARG A 165 -34.77 -10.69 34.32
CA ARG A 165 -36.06 -10.13 34.66
C ARG A 165 -36.81 -11.09 35.59
#